data_feee8e13d005df1e7fa3497001ee5af8
#
_entry.id   feee8e13d005df1e7fa3497001ee5af8
#
_cell.length_a   1.000
_cell.length_b   1.000
_cell.length_c   1.000
_cell.angle_alpha   90.00
_cell.angle_beta   90.00
_cell.angle_gamma   90.00
#
_symmetry.space_group_name_H-M   'P 1'
#
loop_
_entity.id
_entity.type
_entity.pdbx_description
1 polymer ?
#
loop_
_entity_poly.entity_id
_entity_poly.type
_entity_poly.pdbx_seq_one_letter_code
_entity_poly.pdbx_strand_id
1 'polypeptide(L)'
;AFLSAAVSNATNPNAVNEKVFSAELGYGYRSSWLNVNLNAYYTRWMDKTMTKGGDILDENSNPVDRYSINMQGVDARHMGVELDFVAEPTRWLTINGMLSVGDWQWDSNATGYYYNGQGQPLADLKGTIASDIYAPDHAKSEVQLKGVKVGDSAQLTGALGATVKFLDGFRAGLDYNFYANNYADFALNGSSLVVGGVKTFKDPWKIPSGGQFDFNASYRFKIGSCKATLYGNINNVFNQEYIVNATDADGTWQNAYGVFLSLIHISEPTRLAL
;
A
#
# COMPACT_ATOMS: atom_id res chain seq x y z
N ALA A 1 -10.24 11.90 -17.39
CA ALA A 1 -8.93 11.96 -16.74
C ALA A 1 -8.10 13.12 -17.32
N PHE A 2 -7.30 13.75 -16.48
CA PHE A 2 -6.43 14.85 -16.90
C PHE A 2 -5.07 14.30 -17.31
N LEU A 3 -4.43 14.96 -18.30
CA LEU A 3 -3.18 14.48 -18.89
C LEU A 3 -1.99 14.60 -17.93
N SER A 4 -2.00 15.52 -17.00
CA SER A 4 -0.99 15.62 -15.93
C SER A 4 -1.48 16.50 -14.78
N ALA A 5 -0.88 16.34 -13.62
CA ALA A 5 -1.13 17.20 -12.47
C ALA A 5 -0.65 18.66 -12.69
N ALA A 6 0.24 18.90 -13.64
CA ALA A 6 0.74 20.23 -13.95
C ALA A 6 -0.16 21.01 -14.91
N VAL A 7 -1.09 20.33 -15.60
CA VAL A 7 -2.00 20.93 -16.58
C VAL A 7 -3.42 20.78 -16.09
N SER A 8 -3.87 21.78 -15.37
CA SER A 8 -5.17 21.76 -14.68
C SER A 8 -6.40 21.65 -15.60
N ASN A 9 -6.26 21.79 -16.93
CA ASN A 9 -7.40 21.89 -17.85
C ASN A 9 -7.25 21.08 -19.16
N ALA A 10 -6.22 20.23 -19.31
CA ALA A 10 -6.11 19.40 -20.48
C ALA A 10 -6.91 18.09 -20.28
N THR A 11 -7.87 17.84 -21.16
CA THR A 11 -8.66 16.62 -21.16
C THR A 11 -7.98 15.58 -22.05
N ASN A 12 -7.73 14.38 -21.53
CA ASN A 12 -7.30 13.27 -22.36
C ASN A 12 -8.52 12.72 -23.13
N PRO A 13 -8.56 12.85 -24.46
CA PRO A 13 -9.68 12.36 -25.25
C PRO A 13 -9.79 10.81 -25.27
N ASN A 14 -8.70 10.12 -24.93
CA ASN A 14 -8.65 8.66 -24.80
C ASN A 14 -8.86 8.19 -23.36
N ALA A 15 -9.32 9.05 -22.47
CA ALA A 15 -9.58 8.67 -21.10
C ALA A 15 -10.61 7.54 -21.02
N VAL A 16 -10.25 6.48 -20.35
CA VAL A 16 -11.17 5.38 -19.99
C VAL A 16 -11.44 5.43 -18.51
N ASN A 17 -12.65 5.02 -18.11
CA ASN A 17 -12.97 4.90 -16.70
C ASN A 17 -12.32 3.64 -16.13
N GLU A 18 -11.74 3.75 -14.94
CA GLU A 18 -11.33 2.59 -14.17
C GLU A 18 -12.54 1.71 -13.85
N LYS A 19 -12.34 0.40 -13.93
CA LYS A 19 -13.36 -0.60 -13.61
C LYS A 19 -12.81 -1.55 -12.56
N VAL A 20 -13.69 -2.01 -11.70
CA VAL A 20 -13.35 -2.99 -10.66
C VAL A 20 -14.31 -4.15 -10.75
N PHE A 21 -13.76 -5.34 -10.83
CA PHE A 21 -14.47 -6.58 -10.59
C PHE A 21 -13.96 -7.18 -9.29
N SER A 22 -14.87 -7.52 -8.37
CA SER A 22 -14.53 -8.22 -7.13
C SER A 22 -15.48 -9.38 -6.88
N ALA A 23 -14.91 -10.48 -6.39
CA ALA A 23 -15.65 -11.64 -5.93
C ALA A 23 -15.06 -12.09 -4.60
N GLU A 24 -15.93 -12.42 -3.65
CA GLU A 24 -15.55 -12.85 -2.32
C GLU A 24 -16.36 -14.08 -1.92
N LEU A 25 -15.70 -14.99 -1.19
CA LEU A 25 -16.33 -16.17 -0.60
C LEU A 25 -15.91 -16.25 0.87
N GLY A 26 -16.89 -16.14 1.76
CA GLY A 26 -16.68 -16.19 3.19
C GLY A 26 -17.30 -17.43 3.84
N TYR A 27 -16.64 -17.93 4.87
CA TYR A 27 -17.14 -18.96 5.77
C TYR A 27 -16.95 -18.51 7.21
N GLY A 28 -18.02 -18.55 8.00
CA GLY A 28 -18.01 -18.22 9.41
C GLY A 28 -18.39 -19.42 10.26
N TYR A 29 -17.63 -19.67 11.33
CA TYR A 29 -17.96 -20.64 12.37
C TYR A 29 -18.08 -19.95 13.73
N ARG A 30 -19.14 -20.23 14.45
CA ARG A 30 -19.38 -19.67 15.77
C ARG A 30 -19.81 -20.73 16.75
N SER A 31 -19.14 -20.77 17.90
CA SER A 31 -19.51 -21.59 19.04
C SER A 31 -19.48 -20.76 20.33
N SER A 32 -19.71 -21.41 21.49
CA SER A 32 -19.68 -20.72 22.77
C SER A 32 -18.32 -20.17 23.21
N TRP A 33 -17.23 -20.67 22.61
CA TRP A 33 -15.87 -20.30 22.99
C TRP A 33 -14.98 -19.90 21.81
N LEU A 34 -15.44 -20.13 20.56
CA LEU A 34 -14.67 -19.88 19.36
C LEU A 34 -15.54 -19.20 18.29
N ASN A 35 -15.05 -18.12 17.75
CA ASN A 35 -15.56 -17.46 16.55
C ASN A 35 -14.43 -17.38 15.52
N VAL A 36 -14.68 -17.89 14.31
CA VAL A 36 -13.69 -17.90 13.21
C VAL A 36 -14.39 -17.42 11.96
N ASN A 37 -13.73 -16.54 11.21
CA ASN A 37 -14.12 -16.18 9.86
C ASN A 37 -12.95 -16.48 8.92
N LEU A 38 -13.27 -17.09 7.79
CA LEU A 38 -12.35 -17.35 6.69
C LEU A 38 -12.92 -16.69 5.46
N ASN A 39 -12.15 -15.86 4.78
CA ASN A 39 -12.55 -15.15 3.59
C ASN A 39 -11.53 -15.38 2.47
N ALA A 40 -12.00 -15.64 1.26
CA ALA A 40 -11.18 -15.66 0.07
C ALA A 40 -11.68 -14.57 -0.87
N TYR A 41 -10.77 -13.79 -1.44
CA TYR A 41 -11.11 -12.70 -2.34
C TYR A 41 -10.33 -12.76 -3.63
N TYR A 42 -10.96 -12.25 -4.69
CA TYR A 42 -10.35 -11.97 -5.97
C TYR A 42 -10.86 -10.63 -6.47
N THR A 43 -9.96 -9.69 -6.70
CA THR A 43 -10.28 -8.36 -7.23
C THR A 43 -9.40 -8.06 -8.43
N ARG A 44 -10.01 -7.63 -9.53
CA ARG A 44 -9.32 -7.12 -10.71
C ARG A 44 -9.66 -5.65 -10.89
N TRP A 45 -8.65 -4.83 -10.86
CA TRP A 45 -8.69 -3.42 -11.23
C TRP A 45 -8.30 -3.33 -12.70
N MET A 46 -9.12 -2.71 -13.50
CA MET A 46 -8.93 -2.61 -14.94
C MET A 46 -8.91 -1.16 -15.37
N ASP A 47 -8.20 -0.90 -16.44
CA ASP A 47 -8.11 0.42 -17.06
C ASP A 47 -7.56 1.52 -16.11
N LYS A 48 -6.66 1.16 -15.17
CA LYS A 48 -6.02 2.14 -14.30
C LYS A 48 -5.14 3.09 -15.10
N THR A 49 -5.09 4.34 -14.65
CA THR A 49 -4.18 5.34 -15.20
C THR A 49 -3.01 5.55 -14.24
N MET A 50 -1.79 5.44 -14.75
CA MET A 50 -0.57 5.77 -14.03
C MET A 50 0.13 6.94 -14.71
N THR A 51 0.59 7.90 -13.91
CA THR A 51 1.35 9.05 -14.42
C THR A 51 2.63 9.17 -13.63
N LYS A 52 3.75 9.24 -14.32
CA LYS A 52 5.07 9.51 -13.73
C LYS A 52 5.75 10.60 -14.54
N GLY A 53 6.66 11.35 -13.89
CA GLY A 53 7.33 12.48 -14.52
C GLY A 53 8.83 12.44 -14.35
N GLY A 54 9.49 13.27 -15.13
CA GLY A 54 10.93 13.54 -15.08
C GLY A 54 11.23 14.93 -15.64
N ASP A 55 12.50 15.25 -15.70
CA ASP A 55 12.96 16.55 -16.20
C ASP A 55 13.47 16.43 -17.65
N ILE A 56 13.13 17.42 -18.47
CA ILE A 56 13.73 17.63 -19.78
C ILE A 56 15.00 18.45 -19.53
N LEU A 57 16.13 17.91 -19.97
CA LEU A 57 17.44 18.51 -19.74
C LEU A 57 17.95 19.18 -21.02
N ASP A 58 18.65 20.30 -20.86
CA ASP A 58 19.42 20.93 -21.94
C ASP A 58 20.73 20.16 -22.23
N GLU A 59 21.50 20.66 -23.18
CA GLU A 59 22.81 20.09 -23.57
C GLU A 59 23.84 20.11 -22.45
N ASN A 60 23.63 20.95 -21.41
CA ASN A 60 24.49 21.08 -20.24
C ASN A 60 23.97 20.28 -19.04
N SER A 61 22.93 19.43 -19.24
CA SER A 61 22.27 18.65 -18.21
C SER A 61 21.52 19.49 -17.16
N ASN A 62 21.13 20.72 -17.47
CA ASN A 62 20.27 21.51 -16.62
C ASN A 62 18.79 21.24 -16.95
N PRO A 63 17.90 21.18 -15.96
CA PRO A 63 16.48 21.03 -16.19
C PRO A 63 15.90 22.31 -16.81
N VAL A 64 15.30 22.19 -17.98
CA VAL A 64 14.67 23.30 -18.71
C VAL A 64 13.15 23.19 -18.74
N ASP A 65 12.60 21.99 -18.62
CA ASP A 65 11.16 21.72 -18.52
C ASP A 65 10.95 20.38 -17.84
N ARG A 66 9.69 20.02 -17.62
CA ARG A 66 9.30 18.72 -17.08
C ARG A 66 8.48 17.96 -18.11
N TYR A 67 8.64 16.64 -18.10
CA TYR A 67 7.73 15.77 -18.82
C TYR A 67 6.93 14.89 -17.89
N SER A 68 5.78 14.44 -18.36
CA SER A 68 5.01 13.38 -17.74
C SER A 68 4.79 12.24 -18.72
N ILE A 69 4.82 11.02 -18.20
CA ILE A 69 4.45 9.83 -18.96
C ILE A 69 3.07 9.42 -18.46
N ASN A 70 2.12 9.33 -19.37
CA ASN A 70 0.76 8.90 -19.07
C ASN A 70 0.57 7.48 -19.64
N MET A 71 0.30 6.53 -18.74
CA MET A 71 -0.01 5.14 -19.06
C MET A 71 -1.47 4.89 -18.72
N GLN A 72 -2.22 4.38 -19.68
CA GLN A 72 -3.62 4.01 -19.52
C GLN A 72 -3.81 2.52 -19.78
N GLY A 73 -4.90 1.96 -19.27
CA GLY A 73 -5.21 0.57 -19.48
C GLY A 73 -4.30 -0.38 -18.68
N VAL A 74 -3.80 0.08 -17.52
CA VAL A 74 -3.02 -0.76 -16.62
C VAL A 74 -3.95 -1.56 -15.73
N ASP A 75 -3.88 -2.88 -15.81
CA ASP A 75 -4.66 -3.76 -14.96
C ASP A 75 -3.83 -4.25 -13.77
N ALA A 76 -4.49 -4.44 -12.63
CA ALA A 76 -3.91 -5.07 -11.45
C ALA A 76 -4.85 -6.14 -10.90
N ARG A 77 -4.27 -7.23 -10.42
CA ARG A 77 -4.98 -8.33 -9.78
C ARG A 77 -4.57 -8.44 -8.32
N HIS A 78 -5.55 -8.50 -7.44
CA HIS A 78 -5.39 -8.74 -6.02
C HIS A 78 -6.20 -9.97 -5.64
N MET A 79 -5.56 -10.99 -5.12
CA MET A 79 -6.26 -12.16 -4.60
C MET A 79 -5.61 -12.63 -3.31
N GLY A 80 -6.38 -13.28 -2.46
CA GLY A 80 -5.86 -13.76 -1.20
C GLY A 80 -6.88 -14.46 -0.34
N VAL A 81 -6.40 -14.84 0.84
CA VAL A 81 -7.20 -15.49 1.88
C VAL A 81 -6.95 -14.76 3.19
N GLU A 82 -8.03 -14.53 3.92
CA GLU A 82 -8.02 -13.87 5.22
C GLU A 82 -8.68 -14.78 6.26
N LEU A 83 -8.02 -14.91 7.39
CA LEU A 83 -8.51 -15.63 8.55
C LEU A 83 -8.54 -14.66 9.73
N ASP A 84 -9.64 -14.60 10.44
CA ASP A 84 -9.69 -13.99 11.76
C ASP A 84 -10.39 -14.93 12.75
N PHE A 85 -9.98 -14.86 14.01
CA PHE A 85 -10.61 -15.62 15.06
C PHE A 85 -10.53 -14.93 16.42
N VAL A 86 -11.52 -15.26 17.25
CA VAL A 86 -11.52 -14.97 18.68
C VAL A 86 -11.88 -16.25 19.41
N ALA A 87 -11.02 -16.64 20.35
CA ALA A 87 -11.24 -17.80 21.20
C ALA A 87 -11.26 -17.40 22.67
N GLU A 88 -12.25 -17.87 23.41
CA GLU A 88 -12.37 -17.72 24.86
C GLU A 88 -12.39 -19.13 25.52
N PRO A 89 -11.24 -19.85 25.53
CA PRO A 89 -11.18 -21.23 26.05
C PRO A 89 -11.50 -21.31 27.54
N THR A 90 -11.33 -20.20 28.22
CA THR A 90 -11.68 -20.05 29.63
C THR A 90 -12.31 -18.67 29.89
N ARG A 91 -12.92 -18.48 31.06
CA ARG A 91 -13.51 -17.17 31.44
C ARG A 91 -12.48 -16.07 31.65
N TRP A 92 -11.23 -16.41 31.84
CA TRP A 92 -10.15 -15.48 32.14
C TRP A 92 -9.19 -15.25 30.98
N LEU A 93 -9.26 -16.05 29.89
CA LEU A 93 -8.36 -15.95 28.74
C LEU A 93 -9.15 -15.69 27.45
N THR A 94 -8.78 -14.68 26.75
CA THR A 94 -9.20 -14.41 25.36
C THR A 94 -7.97 -14.44 24.47
N ILE A 95 -8.02 -15.22 23.39
CA ILE A 95 -7.01 -15.24 22.34
C ILE A 95 -7.68 -14.74 21.05
N ASN A 96 -7.05 -13.81 20.37
CA ASN A 96 -7.51 -13.32 19.08
C ASN A 96 -6.37 -13.35 18.07
N GLY A 97 -6.72 -13.54 16.84
CA GLY A 97 -5.71 -13.50 15.76
C GLY A 97 -6.34 -13.22 14.43
N MET A 98 -5.48 -12.72 13.54
CA MET A 98 -5.79 -12.56 12.13
C MET A 98 -4.57 -12.92 11.29
N LEU A 99 -4.82 -13.42 10.09
CA LEU A 99 -3.80 -13.69 9.08
C LEU A 99 -4.39 -13.35 7.71
N SER A 100 -3.71 -12.51 6.96
CA SER A 100 -4.03 -12.22 5.57
C SER A 100 -2.85 -12.60 4.69
N VAL A 101 -3.11 -13.42 3.68
CA VAL A 101 -2.12 -13.87 2.69
C VAL A 101 -2.64 -13.48 1.31
N GLY A 102 -1.95 -12.55 0.67
CA GLY A 102 -2.29 -12.02 -0.64
C GLY A 102 -1.25 -12.35 -1.71
N ASP A 103 -1.70 -12.28 -2.96
CA ASP A 103 -0.87 -12.23 -4.17
C ASP A 103 -1.38 -11.11 -5.06
N TRP A 104 -0.65 -9.98 -5.05
CA TRP A 104 -1.03 -8.77 -5.76
C TRP A 104 0.00 -8.45 -6.83
N GLN A 105 -0.47 -8.39 -8.08
CA GLN A 105 0.40 -8.24 -9.24
C GLN A 105 -0.25 -7.32 -10.27
N TRP A 106 0.58 -6.63 -11.03
CA TRP A 106 0.16 -6.02 -12.27
C TRP A 106 -0.20 -7.10 -13.28
N ASP A 107 -1.34 -6.97 -13.96
CA ASP A 107 -1.89 -8.03 -14.84
C ASP A 107 -1.85 -7.66 -16.32
N SER A 108 -1.36 -6.48 -16.66
CA SER A 108 -1.17 -6.03 -18.04
C SER A 108 0.17 -5.32 -18.22
N ASN A 109 0.60 -5.22 -19.47
CA ASN A 109 1.62 -4.27 -19.92
C ASN A 109 0.94 -2.94 -20.26
N ALA A 110 1.71 -1.87 -20.38
CA ALA A 110 1.20 -0.54 -20.70
C ALA A 110 2.06 0.15 -21.76
N THR A 111 1.45 1.11 -22.47
CA THR A 111 2.16 2.08 -23.30
C THR A 111 2.10 3.43 -22.61
N GLY A 112 3.24 4.02 -22.34
CA GLY A 112 3.37 5.35 -21.78
C GLY A 112 3.61 6.39 -22.86
N TYR A 113 2.77 7.42 -22.92
CA TYR A 113 2.88 8.55 -23.83
C TYR A 113 3.45 9.76 -23.11
N TYR A 114 4.31 10.50 -23.78
CA TYR A 114 5.05 11.62 -23.20
C TYR A 114 4.38 12.95 -23.48
N TYR A 115 4.29 13.78 -22.43
CA TYR A 115 3.74 15.14 -22.49
C TYR A 115 4.66 16.09 -21.74
N ASN A 116 4.75 17.34 -22.19
CA ASN A 116 5.48 18.39 -21.47
C ASN A 116 4.71 18.93 -20.25
N GLY A 117 5.30 19.87 -19.51
CA GLY A 117 4.67 20.51 -18.35
C GLY A 117 3.37 21.25 -18.66
N GLN A 118 3.11 21.59 -19.92
CA GLN A 118 1.87 22.22 -20.41
C GLN A 118 0.85 21.20 -20.93
N GLY A 119 1.18 19.88 -20.92
CA GLY A 119 0.30 18.81 -21.41
C GLY A 119 0.27 18.67 -22.93
N GLN A 120 1.22 19.25 -23.62
CA GLN A 120 1.37 19.06 -25.05
C GLN A 120 2.12 17.75 -25.33
N PRO A 121 1.74 17.01 -26.38
CA PRO A 121 2.42 15.75 -26.73
C PRO A 121 3.86 16.05 -27.19
N LEU A 122 4.79 15.26 -26.69
CA LEU A 122 6.20 15.36 -27.04
C LEU A 122 6.55 14.38 -28.16
N ALA A 123 7.40 14.79 -29.08
CA ALA A 123 8.01 13.91 -30.08
C ALA A 123 9.34 13.30 -29.59
N ASP A 124 10.00 13.97 -28.62
CA ASP A 124 11.24 13.51 -28.02
C ASP A 124 11.37 14.05 -26.56
N LEU A 125 12.46 13.71 -25.88
CA LEU A 125 12.80 14.26 -24.57
C LEU A 125 13.70 15.51 -24.64
N LYS A 126 13.76 16.18 -25.79
CA LYS A 126 14.43 17.47 -25.96
C LYS A 126 13.45 18.65 -25.99
N GLY A 127 12.16 18.36 -25.84
CA GLY A 127 11.10 19.36 -25.83
C GLY A 127 10.44 19.61 -27.20
N THR A 128 10.73 18.80 -28.20
CA THR A 128 10.04 18.89 -29.51
C THR A 128 8.59 18.47 -29.34
N ILE A 129 7.67 19.33 -29.79
CA ILE A 129 6.22 19.05 -29.70
C ILE A 129 5.84 18.15 -30.87
N ALA A 130 5.10 17.08 -30.61
CA ALA A 130 4.54 16.21 -31.65
C ALA A 130 3.38 16.91 -32.35
N SER A 131 3.12 16.46 -33.60
CA SER A 131 2.10 17.06 -34.46
C SER A 131 0.70 16.98 -33.85
N ASP A 132 0.39 15.88 -33.15
CA ASP A 132 -0.89 15.60 -32.50
C ASP A 132 -0.70 14.46 -31.48
N ILE A 133 -1.66 14.29 -30.56
CA ILE A 133 -1.66 13.19 -29.58
C ILE A 133 -1.81 11.80 -30.22
N TYR A 134 -2.34 11.72 -31.42
CA TYR A 134 -2.49 10.47 -32.19
C TYR A 134 -1.43 10.31 -33.27
N ALA A 135 -0.56 11.29 -33.39
CA ALA A 135 0.44 11.30 -34.47
C ALA A 135 1.49 10.20 -34.27
N PRO A 136 2.03 9.64 -35.36
CA PRO A 136 3.10 8.66 -35.29
C PRO A 136 4.36 9.16 -34.60
N ASP A 137 4.60 10.48 -34.63
CA ASP A 137 5.71 11.15 -33.96
C ASP A 137 5.49 11.41 -32.45
N HIS A 138 4.30 11.11 -31.91
CA HIS A 138 4.10 11.20 -30.47
C HIS A 138 4.97 10.17 -29.72
N ALA A 139 5.90 10.66 -28.93
CA ALA A 139 6.83 9.84 -28.19
C ALA A 139 6.11 8.89 -27.24
N LYS A 140 6.50 7.63 -27.30
CA LYS A 140 5.95 6.58 -26.44
C LYS A 140 7.03 5.59 -26.04
N SER A 141 6.78 4.88 -24.95
CA SER A 141 7.59 3.74 -24.51
C SER A 141 6.67 2.60 -24.09
N GLU A 142 7.07 1.39 -24.38
CA GLU A 142 6.36 0.20 -23.89
C GLU A 142 6.90 -0.20 -22.53
N VAL A 143 6.00 -0.48 -21.61
CA VAL A 143 6.28 -0.83 -20.24
C VAL A 143 5.72 -2.22 -19.98
N GLN A 144 6.61 -3.19 -19.74
CA GLN A 144 6.24 -4.56 -19.42
C GLN A 144 6.16 -4.71 -17.91
N LEU A 145 4.94 -4.72 -17.39
CA LEU A 145 4.59 -4.81 -15.98
C LEU A 145 3.93 -6.12 -15.59
N LYS A 146 3.42 -6.87 -16.56
CA LYS A 146 2.63 -8.08 -16.26
C LYS A 146 3.41 -9.06 -15.41
N GLY A 147 2.84 -9.41 -14.25
CA GLY A 147 3.43 -10.30 -13.26
C GLY A 147 4.28 -9.62 -12.19
N VAL A 148 4.61 -8.33 -12.36
CA VAL A 148 5.35 -7.55 -11.36
C VAL A 148 4.49 -7.32 -10.13
N LYS A 149 5.06 -7.45 -8.94
CA LYS A 149 4.36 -7.26 -7.67
C LYS A 149 3.87 -5.81 -7.52
N VAL A 150 2.65 -5.66 -7.02
CA VAL A 150 2.13 -4.36 -6.58
C VAL A 150 2.77 -4.03 -5.23
N GLY A 151 3.37 -2.87 -5.14
CA GLY A 151 4.04 -2.36 -3.95
C GLY A 151 3.15 -1.54 -3.05
N ASP A 152 3.78 -0.90 -2.05
CA ASP A 152 3.19 0.01 -1.07
C ASP A 152 2.21 -0.64 -0.09
N SER A 153 2.18 -1.97 -0.04
CA SER A 153 1.36 -2.69 0.94
C SER A 153 1.85 -4.11 1.15
N ALA A 154 1.83 -4.57 2.38
CA ALA A 154 2.27 -5.93 2.72
C ALA A 154 1.24 -6.97 2.27
N GLN A 155 1.69 -7.95 1.48
CA GLN A 155 0.86 -9.05 0.99
C GLN A 155 0.73 -10.21 1.98
N LEU A 156 1.45 -10.13 3.09
CA LEU A 156 1.31 -11.03 4.24
C LEU A 156 1.27 -10.17 5.50
N THR A 157 0.14 -10.20 6.18
CA THR A 157 -0.04 -9.52 7.47
C THR A 157 -0.67 -10.47 8.48
N GLY A 158 -0.33 -10.30 9.73
CA GLY A 158 -0.93 -11.09 10.79
C GLY A 158 -0.84 -10.40 12.13
N ALA A 159 -1.74 -10.80 13.01
CA ALA A 159 -1.74 -10.41 14.41
C ALA A 159 -2.14 -11.59 15.28
N LEU A 160 -1.53 -11.72 16.44
CA LEU A 160 -1.88 -12.68 17.45
C LEU A 160 -1.86 -11.99 18.82
N GLY A 161 -3.01 -11.99 19.48
CA GLY A 161 -3.18 -11.35 20.78
C GLY A 161 -3.66 -12.32 21.83
N ALA A 162 -3.26 -12.07 23.08
CA ALA A 162 -3.78 -12.76 24.25
C ALA A 162 -4.12 -11.75 25.34
N THR A 163 -5.33 -11.80 25.84
CA THR A 163 -5.80 -10.96 26.95
C THR A 163 -6.19 -11.83 28.13
N VAL A 164 -5.60 -11.54 29.29
CA VAL A 164 -5.89 -12.20 30.56
C VAL A 164 -6.75 -11.28 31.41
N LYS A 165 -7.83 -11.83 31.94
CA LYS A 165 -8.72 -11.19 32.92
C LYS A 165 -8.37 -11.79 34.29
N PHE A 166 -7.72 -11.03 35.15
CA PHE A 166 -7.36 -11.45 36.47
C PHE A 166 -7.75 -10.36 37.48
N LEU A 167 -8.18 -10.74 38.66
CA LEU A 167 -8.86 -9.86 39.63
C LEU A 167 -10.13 -9.21 39.03
N ASP A 168 -11.02 -8.78 39.92
CA ASP A 168 -12.22 -8.09 39.47
C ASP A 168 -11.89 -6.75 38.82
N GLY A 169 -12.21 -6.65 37.53
CA GLY A 169 -12.05 -5.42 36.76
C GLY A 169 -10.69 -5.23 36.06
N PHE A 170 -9.69 -6.07 36.33
CA PHE A 170 -8.36 -5.93 35.68
C PHE A 170 -8.21 -6.82 34.46
N ARG A 171 -7.66 -6.25 33.39
CA ARG A 171 -7.30 -6.95 32.16
C ARG A 171 -5.91 -6.51 31.70
N ALA A 172 -5.13 -7.46 31.24
CA ALA A 172 -3.86 -7.17 30.54
C ALA A 172 -3.78 -7.99 29.27
N GLY A 173 -3.30 -7.40 28.20
CA GLY A 173 -3.15 -8.01 26.90
C GLY A 173 -1.77 -7.75 26.31
N LEU A 174 -1.32 -8.72 25.52
CA LEU A 174 -0.13 -8.62 24.69
C LEU A 174 -0.54 -9.01 23.28
N ASP A 175 -0.25 -8.15 22.32
CA ASP A 175 -0.53 -8.35 20.90
C ASP A 175 0.78 -8.32 20.13
N TYR A 176 0.97 -9.28 19.23
CA TYR A 176 2.06 -9.30 18.25
C TYR A 176 1.49 -9.06 16.87
N ASN A 177 1.92 -7.98 16.24
CA ASN A 177 1.58 -7.62 14.87
C ASN A 177 2.79 -7.86 13.98
N PHE A 178 2.59 -8.49 12.81
CA PHE A 178 3.68 -8.71 11.87
C PHE A 178 3.21 -8.45 10.43
N TYR A 179 4.18 -8.15 9.59
CA TYR A 179 3.99 -8.01 8.14
C TYR A 179 5.22 -8.53 7.39
N ALA A 180 4.96 -9.05 6.21
CA ALA A 180 5.98 -9.54 5.29
C ALA A 180 5.47 -9.44 3.85
N ASN A 181 6.31 -9.78 2.89
CA ASN A 181 5.99 -9.64 1.47
C ASN A 181 5.49 -8.24 1.13
N ASN A 182 6.07 -7.23 1.78
CA ASN A 182 5.87 -5.84 1.42
C ASN A 182 6.89 -5.49 0.33
N TYR A 183 6.42 -4.90 -0.76
CA TYR A 183 7.26 -4.45 -1.85
C TYR A 183 7.26 -2.93 -1.90
N ALA A 184 8.39 -2.35 -2.27
CA ALA A 184 8.50 -0.92 -2.47
C ALA A 184 7.49 -0.44 -3.53
N ASP A 185 7.01 0.80 -3.40
CA ASP A 185 6.15 1.39 -4.43
C ASP A 185 6.89 1.45 -5.75
N PHE A 186 6.21 1.01 -6.79
CA PHE A 186 6.75 0.99 -8.14
C PHE A 186 6.92 2.43 -8.64
N ALA A 187 8.17 2.84 -8.85
CA ALA A 187 8.51 4.12 -9.41
C ALA A 187 9.08 3.97 -10.83
N LEU A 188 8.42 4.60 -11.79
CA LEU A 188 9.04 4.84 -13.09
C LEU A 188 10.10 5.93 -12.93
N ASN A 189 11.35 5.56 -13.00
CA ASN A 189 12.41 6.55 -13.12
C ASN A 189 12.49 6.97 -14.60
N GLY A 190 12.34 8.28 -14.87
CA GLY A 190 12.38 8.82 -16.21
C GLY A 190 13.67 8.48 -16.99
N SER A 191 14.79 8.36 -16.28
CA SER A 191 16.06 7.98 -16.88
C SER A 191 16.13 6.51 -17.33
N SER A 192 15.23 5.65 -16.90
CA SER A 192 15.18 4.24 -17.26
C SER A 192 14.31 3.92 -18.47
N LEU A 193 13.53 4.88 -18.95
CA LEU A 193 12.69 4.76 -20.14
C LEU A 193 13.34 5.45 -21.33
N VAL A 194 13.32 4.78 -22.48
CA VAL A 194 13.83 5.31 -23.74
C VAL A 194 12.66 5.48 -24.70
N VAL A 195 12.53 6.65 -25.31
CA VAL A 195 11.51 6.91 -26.34
C VAL A 195 11.64 5.87 -27.45
N GLY A 196 10.54 5.23 -27.81
CA GLY A 196 10.50 4.15 -28.78
C GLY A 196 11.02 2.81 -28.26
N GLY A 197 11.47 2.75 -27.02
CA GLY A 197 12.00 1.54 -26.39
C GLY A 197 10.97 0.71 -25.65
N VAL A 198 11.40 -0.47 -25.23
CA VAL A 198 10.65 -1.40 -24.37
C VAL A 198 11.41 -1.55 -23.06
N LYS A 199 10.76 -1.27 -21.96
CA LYS A 199 11.31 -1.48 -20.61
C LYS A 199 10.57 -2.63 -19.93
N THR A 200 11.30 -3.68 -19.57
CA THR A 200 10.80 -4.77 -18.73
C THR A 200 11.16 -4.47 -17.28
N PHE A 201 10.16 -4.45 -16.43
CA PHE A 201 10.33 -4.27 -15.00
C PHE A 201 10.39 -5.61 -14.28
N LYS A 202 11.14 -5.64 -13.19
CA LYS A 202 11.19 -6.73 -12.22
C LYS A 202 10.36 -6.34 -10.99
N ASP A 203 10.14 -7.31 -10.12
CA ASP A 203 9.54 -7.01 -8.82
C ASP A 203 10.33 -5.91 -8.11
N PRO A 204 9.62 -4.93 -7.51
CA PRO A 204 10.27 -3.92 -6.70
C PRO A 204 11.00 -4.54 -5.52
N TRP A 205 11.87 -3.75 -4.91
CA TRP A 205 12.60 -4.20 -3.73
C TRP A 205 11.64 -4.71 -2.65
N LYS A 206 11.88 -5.94 -2.23
CA LYS A 206 11.13 -6.56 -1.16
C LYS A 206 11.62 -6.01 0.17
N ILE A 207 10.78 -5.23 0.84
CA ILE A 207 11.06 -4.66 2.15
C ILE A 207 11.21 -5.80 3.17
N PRO A 208 12.23 -5.73 4.05
CA PRO A 208 12.38 -6.71 5.11
C PRO A 208 11.11 -6.86 5.94
N SER A 209 10.79 -8.09 6.33
CA SER A 209 9.66 -8.35 7.21
C SER A 209 9.90 -7.71 8.58
N GLY A 210 8.83 -7.26 9.19
CA GLY A 210 8.85 -6.65 10.50
C GLY A 210 7.68 -7.08 11.36
N GLY A 211 7.78 -6.73 12.64
CA GLY A 211 6.70 -6.96 13.58
C GLY A 211 6.99 -6.30 14.91
N GLN A 212 5.95 -6.07 15.68
CA GLN A 212 6.05 -5.41 16.99
C GLN A 212 5.15 -6.06 18.00
N PHE A 213 5.53 -5.93 19.26
CA PHE A 213 4.69 -6.28 20.40
C PHE A 213 4.10 -5.03 21.02
N ASP A 214 2.80 -5.08 21.24
CA ASP A 214 2.04 -4.03 21.91
C ASP A 214 1.44 -4.59 23.20
N PHE A 215 1.59 -3.86 24.29
CA PHE A 215 1.02 -4.21 25.59
C PHE A 215 -0.12 -3.26 25.91
N ASN A 216 -1.22 -3.80 26.43
CA ASN A 216 -2.34 -3.02 26.90
C ASN A 216 -2.80 -3.51 28.28
N ALA A 217 -3.27 -2.59 29.10
CA ALA A 217 -3.88 -2.92 30.39
C ALA A 217 -5.07 -2.01 30.67
N SER A 218 -6.05 -2.55 31.36
CA SER A 218 -7.20 -1.76 31.84
C SER A 218 -7.67 -2.21 33.19
N TYR A 219 -8.12 -1.25 33.98
CA TYR A 219 -8.71 -1.50 35.29
C TYR A 219 -10.06 -0.79 35.42
N ARG A 220 -11.10 -1.57 35.64
CA ARG A 220 -12.47 -1.08 35.86
C ARG A 220 -12.78 -1.11 37.33
N PHE A 221 -13.22 0.02 37.88
CA PHE A 221 -13.56 0.18 39.28
C PHE A 221 -14.80 1.06 39.47
N LYS A 222 -15.29 1.15 40.68
CA LYS A 222 -16.42 2.01 41.04
C LYS A 222 -15.95 3.11 41.98
N ILE A 223 -16.47 4.33 41.77
CA ILE A 223 -16.34 5.45 42.71
C ILE A 223 -17.77 5.89 43.04
N GLY A 224 -18.26 5.48 44.19
CA GLY A 224 -19.66 5.68 44.54
C GLY A 224 -20.59 4.96 43.57
N SER A 225 -21.49 5.68 42.92
CA SER A 225 -22.38 5.16 41.86
C SER A 225 -21.77 5.14 40.46
N CYS A 226 -20.63 5.79 40.27
CA CYS A 226 -19.98 5.89 38.97
C CYS A 226 -19.10 4.68 38.68
N LYS A 227 -19.12 4.21 37.41
CA LYS A 227 -18.18 3.21 36.90
C LYS A 227 -17.04 3.95 36.18
N ALA A 228 -15.80 3.71 36.55
CA ALA A 228 -14.61 4.26 35.94
C ALA A 228 -13.75 3.15 35.33
N THR A 229 -13.04 3.45 34.25
CA THR A 229 -12.07 2.54 33.65
C THR A 229 -10.79 3.33 33.34
N LEU A 230 -9.68 2.85 33.86
CA LEU A 230 -8.35 3.34 33.55
C LEU A 230 -7.77 2.46 32.44
N TYR A 231 -7.13 3.07 31.41
CA TYR A 231 -6.44 2.38 30.32
C TYR A 231 -4.99 2.83 30.25
N GLY A 232 -4.11 1.89 29.90
CA GLY A 232 -2.73 2.16 29.56
C GLY A 232 -2.32 1.28 28.37
N ASN A 233 -1.60 1.87 27.41
CA ASN A 233 -1.04 1.15 26.27
C ASN A 233 0.44 1.47 26.15
N ILE A 234 1.23 0.47 25.81
CA ILE A 234 2.64 0.61 25.41
C ILE A 234 2.76 -0.06 24.05
N ASN A 235 2.92 0.74 23.00
CA ASN A 235 3.13 0.22 21.66
C ASN A 235 4.62 -0.01 21.43
N ASN A 236 4.94 -1.01 20.62
CA ASN A 236 6.31 -1.37 20.28
C ASN A 236 7.19 -1.57 21.53
N VAL A 237 6.76 -2.47 22.41
CA VAL A 237 7.38 -2.73 23.73
C VAL A 237 8.89 -3.00 23.65
N PHE A 238 9.36 -3.63 22.58
CA PHE A 238 10.76 -3.97 22.38
C PHE A 238 11.53 -2.98 21.50
N ASN A 239 10.91 -1.83 21.19
CA ASN A 239 11.51 -0.78 20.35
C ASN A 239 12.08 -1.33 19.03
N GLN A 240 11.28 -2.15 18.33
CA GLN A 240 11.67 -2.70 17.02
C GLN A 240 11.68 -1.60 15.98
N GLU A 241 12.75 -1.53 15.22
CA GLU A 241 12.87 -0.65 14.06
C GLU A 241 12.53 -1.42 12.80
N TYR A 242 11.72 -0.81 11.92
CA TYR A 242 11.32 -1.42 10.67
C TYR A 242 10.99 -0.38 9.60
N ILE A 243 11.12 -0.80 8.34
CA ILE A 243 10.79 0.02 7.19
C ILE A 243 9.31 -0.19 6.87
N VAL A 244 8.53 0.88 6.88
CA VAL A 244 7.08 0.83 6.58
C VAL A 244 6.80 1.00 5.11
N ASN A 245 7.60 1.83 4.42
CA ASN A 245 7.42 2.15 3.01
C ASN A 245 8.76 2.38 2.32
N ALA A 246 8.81 2.15 1.02
CA ALA A 246 9.96 2.44 0.18
C ALA A 246 9.48 2.67 -1.26
N THR A 247 10.28 3.40 -2.03
CA THR A 247 10.08 3.58 -3.46
C THR A 247 11.27 3.00 -4.21
N ASP A 248 11.02 2.22 -5.23
CA ASP A 248 12.05 1.56 -6.01
C ASP A 248 11.73 1.58 -7.50
N ALA A 249 12.74 1.91 -8.31
CA ALA A 249 12.61 1.98 -9.76
C ALA A 249 13.09 0.71 -10.48
N ASP A 250 14.08 0.01 -9.94
CA ASP A 250 14.81 -1.06 -10.63
C ASP A 250 15.04 -2.33 -9.77
N GLY A 251 14.34 -2.49 -8.67
CA GLY A 251 14.51 -3.62 -7.75
C GLY A 251 15.79 -3.53 -6.90
N THR A 252 16.34 -2.33 -6.76
CA THR A 252 17.56 -2.07 -6.00
C THR A 252 17.27 -1.15 -4.82
N TRP A 253 17.69 -1.59 -3.64
CA TRP A 253 17.49 -0.84 -2.39
C TRP A 253 18.13 0.57 -2.40
N GLN A 254 19.06 0.85 -3.29
CA GLN A 254 19.74 2.14 -3.39
C GLN A 254 18.78 3.29 -3.80
N ASN A 255 17.69 2.96 -4.44
CA ASN A 255 16.65 3.90 -4.83
C ASN A 255 15.42 3.83 -3.92
N ALA A 256 15.50 3.10 -2.80
CA ALA A 256 14.41 2.98 -1.85
C ALA A 256 14.52 4.06 -0.77
N TYR A 257 13.40 4.68 -0.48
CA TYR A 257 13.24 5.63 0.61
C TYR A 257 12.41 4.94 1.70
N GLY A 258 13.02 4.74 2.87
CA GLY A 258 12.36 4.07 3.98
C GLY A 258 11.93 5.07 5.06
N VAL A 259 10.79 4.83 5.67
CA VAL A 259 10.38 5.48 6.91
C VAL A 259 10.59 4.47 8.04
N PHE A 260 11.31 4.88 9.06
CA PHE A 260 11.50 4.08 10.28
C PHE A 260 10.55 4.59 11.35
N LEU A 261 9.72 3.70 11.87
CA LEU A 261 8.93 3.99 13.07
C LEU A 261 9.63 3.35 14.26
N SER A 262 10.19 4.20 15.11
CA SER A 262 10.80 3.82 16.37
C SER A 262 10.29 4.76 17.44
N LEU A 263 9.16 4.44 18.07
CA LEU A 263 8.69 5.23 19.22
C LEU A 263 7.81 4.39 20.14
N ILE A 264 8.16 4.37 21.40
CA ILE A 264 7.26 3.96 22.49
C ILE A 264 6.27 5.12 22.70
N HIS A 265 5.02 4.94 22.25
CA HIS A 265 3.94 5.87 22.57
C HIS A 265 3.18 5.37 23.80
N ILE A 266 3.29 6.14 24.89
CA ILE A 266 2.43 5.95 26.06
C ILE A 266 1.24 6.89 25.86
N SER A 267 0.07 6.36 25.58
CA SER A 267 -1.16 7.16 25.50
C SER A 267 -2.04 6.84 26.70
N GLU A 268 -2.40 7.86 27.45
CA GLU A 268 -3.39 7.79 28.54
C GLU A 268 -4.68 8.51 28.13
N PRO A 269 -5.70 7.85 27.58
CA PRO A 269 -7.03 8.44 27.55
C PRO A 269 -7.82 8.04 28.79
N THR A 270 -8.01 8.95 29.71
CA THR A 270 -9.00 8.78 30.79
C THR A 270 -10.39 9.09 30.24
N ARG A 271 -11.23 8.09 30.05
CA ARG A 271 -12.66 8.30 29.78
C ARG A 271 -13.44 8.16 31.08
N LEU A 272 -13.99 9.25 31.58
CA LEU A 272 -15.05 9.27 32.55
C LEU A 272 -16.39 9.10 31.80
N ALA A 273 -17.08 7.98 31.99
CA ALA A 273 -18.44 7.85 31.52
C ALA A 273 -19.36 8.17 32.75
N LEU A 274 -20.10 9.26 32.63
CA LEU A 274 -21.16 9.65 33.54
C LEU A 274 -22.41 8.81 33.28
#